data_9094c4b0378253f47762590ca594c118
#
_entry.id   9094c4b0378253f47762590ca594c118
#
_cell.length_a   1.000
_cell.length_b   1.000
_cell.length_c   1.000
_cell.angle_alpha   90.00
_cell.angle_beta   90.00
_cell.angle_gamma   90.00
#
_symmetry.space_group_name_H-M   'P 1'
#
loop_
_entity.id
_entity.type
_entity.pdbx_description
1 polymer ?
#
loop_
_entity_poly.entity_id
_entity_poly.type
_entity_poly.pdbx_seq_one_letter_code
_entity_poly.pdbx_strand_id
1 'polypeptide(L)'
;AAGYTLVTLFIRWPQILARIAVVAVILLALLDQYQSTRLVERFAADSRNPYIYQHTSPQFKKLIKRIDDLEALDPSSDLAISVGGSDNAWPLPWYLRNNDTIGYWQNPSEIPALDIVIGPIGKLPQSLNETHIAEYHGLRENVVLECWIEKRLWDAFMETR
;
A
#
# COMPACT_ATOMS: atom_id res chain seq x y z
N ALA A 1 36.68 -17.30 -57.29
CA ALA A 1 36.08 -17.71 -55.98
C ALA A 1 35.93 -16.53 -55.01
N ALA A 2 36.92 -15.65 -54.88
CA ALA A 2 36.93 -14.53 -53.90
C ALA A 2 35.83 -13.46 -54.19
N GLY A 3 35.49 -13.21 -55.44
CA GLY A 3 34.49 -12.20 -55.79
C GLY A 3 33.06 -12.57 -55.39
N TYR A 4 32.69 -13.84 -55.41
CA TYR A 4 31.36 -14.32 -54.99
C TYR A 4 31.12 -14.20 -53.50
N THR A 5 32.15 -14.37 -52.68
CA THR A 5 32.06 -14.25 -51.23
C THR A 5 31.84 -12.80 -50.78
N LEU A 6 32.46 -11.83 -51.45
CA LEU A 6 32.27 -10.39 -51.15
C LEU A 6 30.86 -9.91 -51.53
N VAL A 7 30.34 -10.31 -52.70
CA VAL A 7 28.99 -9.93 -53.10
C VAL A 7 27.91 -10.54 -52.23
N THR A 8 28.03 -11.78 -51.79
CA THR A 8 27.11 -12.41 -50.84
C THR A 8 27.16 -11.81 -49.44
N LEU A 9 28.34 -11.36 -48.98
CA LEU A 9 28.47 -10.60 -47.73
C LEU A 9 27.75 -9.24 -47.82
N PHE A 10 27.89 -8.52 -48.94
CA PHE A 10 27.25 -7.22 -49.16
C PHE A 10 25.70 -7.31 -49.21
N ILE A 11 25.16 -8.36 -49.83
CA ILE A 11 23.71 -8.59 -49.90
C ILE A 11 23.13 -9.04 -48.55
N ARG A 12 23.89 -9.74 -47.70
CA ARG A 12 23.45 -10.21 -46.38
C ARG A 12 23.60 -9.20 -45.28
N TRP A 13 24.46 -8.19 -45.43
CA TRP A 13 24.73 -7.17 -44.44
C TRP A 13 23.49 -6.44 -43.95
N PRO A 14 22.58 -5.95 -44.79
CA PRO A 14 21.37 -5.28 -44.34
C PRO A 14 20.46 -6.21 -43.50
N GLN A 15 20.44 -7.50 -43.81
CA GLN A 15 19.68 -8.49 -43.05
C GLN A 15 20.32 -8.75 -41.67
N ILE A 16 21.64 -8.75 -41.58
CA ILE A 16 22.36 -8.90 -40.31
C ILE A 16 22.15 -7.67 -39.44
N LEU A 17 22.26 -6.46 -40.00
CA LEU A 17 22.00 -5.21 -39.28
C LEU A 17 20.55 -5.14 -38.79
N ALA A 18 19.59 -5.55 -39.63
CA ALA A 18 18.19 -5.62 -39.21
C ALA A 18 17.98 -6.59 -38.03
N ARG A 19 18.61 -7.76 -38.05
CA ARG A 19 18.54 -8.73 -36.94
C ARG A 19 19.19 -8.18 -35.65
N ILE A 20 20.34 -7.52 -35.75
CA ILE A 20 20.98 -6.86 -34.63
C ILE A 20 20.07 -5.77 -34.08
N ALA A 21 19.45 -4.95 -34.90
CA ALA A 21 18.54 -3.91 -34.47
C ALA A 21 17.32 -4.50 -33.73
N VAL A 22 16.72 -5.58 -34.25
CA VAL A 22 15.61 -6.28 -33.55
C VAL A 22 16.04 -6.82 -32.19
N VAL A 23 17.21 -7.47 -32.11
CA VAL A 23 17.73 -7.98 -30.84
C VAL A 23 17.99 -6.82 -29.86
N ALA A 24 18.55 -5.71 -30.33
CA ALA A 24 18.79 -4.53 -29.50
C ALA A 24 17.46 -3.95 -28.96
N VAL A 25 16.42 -3.83 -29.79
CA VAL A 25 15.09 -3.37 -29.36
C VAL A 25 14.48 -4.32 -28.31
N ILE A 26 14.58 -5.63 -28.52
CA ILE A 26 14.10 -6.61 -27.54
C ILE A 26 14.83 -6.47 -26.20
N LEU A 27 16.16 -6.34 -26.23
CA LEU A 27 16.96 -6.16 -25.01
C LEU A 27 16.60 -4.87 -24.28
N LEU A 28 16.41 -3.76 -25.01
CA LEU A 28 15.97 -2.49 -24.43
C LEU A 28 14.59 -2.62 -23.80
N ALA A 29 13.64 -3.28 -24.47
CA ALA A 29 12.31 -3.52 -23.94
C ALA A 29 12.34 -4.38 -22.65
N LEU A 30 13.18 -5.41 -22.62
CA LEU A 30 13.38 -6.25 -21.42
C LEU A 30 14.01 -5.46 -20.28
N LEU A 31 14.97 -4.58 -20.55
CA LEU A 31 15.58 -3.71 -19.56
C LEU A 31 14.57 -2.70 -19.00
N ASP A 32 13.76 -2.09 -19.85
CA ASP A 32 12.70 -1.16 -19.44
C ASP A 32 11.66 -1.89 -18.59
N GLN A 33 11.18 -3.05 -19.01
CA GLN A 33 10.28 -3.88 -18.24
C GLN A 33 10.86 -4.25 -16.86
N TYR A 34 12.13 -4.63 -16.81
CA TYR A 34 12.79 -4.96 -15.54
C TYR A 34 12.88 -3.73 -14.61
N GLN A 35 13.25 -2.56 -15.14
CA GLN A 35 13.31 -1.33 -14.36
C GLN A 35 11.92 -0.91 -13.87
N SER A 36 10.91 -0.97 -14.73
CA SER A 36 9.53 -0.63 -14.38
C SER A 36 8.99 -1.53 -13.26
N THR A 37 9.21 -2.84 -13.36
CA THR A 37 8.82 -3.80 -12.32
C THR A 37 9.52 -3.49 -10.99
N ARG A 38 10.83 -3.21 -11.02
CA ARG A 38 11.55 -2.81 -9.80
C ARG A 38 10.99 -1.56 -9.15
N LEU A 39 10.66 -0.53 -9.95
CA LEU A 39 10.12 0.73 -9.45
C LEU A 39 8.74 0.53 -8.81
N VAL A 40 7.89 -0.28 -9.42
CA VAL A 40 6.51 -0.50 -8.95
C VAL A 40 6.46 -1.46 -7.75
N GLU A 41 7.24 -2.53 -7.74
CA GLU A 41 7.16 -3.56 -6.69
C GLU A 41 8.09 -3.28 -5.51
N ARG A 42 9.33 -2.91 -5.80
CA ARG A 42 10.38 -2.80 -4.78
C ARG A 42 10.50 -1.41 -4.18
N PHE A 43 10.24 -0.39 -4.98
CA PHE A 43 10.38 1.02 -4.58
C PHE A 43 9.05 1.78 -4.56
N ALA A 44 7.93 1.05 -4.48
CA ALA A 44 6.58 1.65 -4.41
C ALA A 44 6.39 2.58 -3.20
N ALA A 45 7.10 2.33 -2.10
CA ALA A 45 7.02 3.13 -0.88
C ALA A 45 8.26 4.03 -0.66
N ASP A 46 9.18 4.10 -1.61
CA ASP A 46 10.39 4.92 -1.50
C ASP A 46 10.08 6.35 -1.92
N SER A 47 10.24 7.32 -1.00
CA SER A 47 9.97 8.74 -1.24
C SER A 47 10.84 9.36 -2.36
N ARG A 48 11.93 8.69 -2.73
CA ARG A 48 12.81 9.09 -3.84
C ARG A 48 12.31 8.65 -5.20
N ASN A 49 11.24 7.83 -5.25
CA ASN A 49 10.65 7.39 -6.52
C ASN A 49 9.79 8.51 -7.14
N PRO A 50 10.24 9.18 -8.22
CA PRO A 50 9.56 10.34 -8.78
C PRO A 50 8.24 10.00 -9.49
N TYR A 51 7.96 8.71 -9.73
CA TYR A 51 6.77 8.26 -10.43
C TYR A 51 5.56 8.05 -9.50
N ILE A 52 5.74 8.17 -8.18
CA ILE A 52 4.69 7.96 -7.20
C ILE A 52 4.41 9.27 -6.48
N TYR A 53 3.20 9.79 -6.68
CA TYR A 53 2.78 11.06 -6.06
C TYR A 53 2.56 10.94 -4.55
N GLN A 54 1.97 9.84 -4.10
CA GLN A 54 1.77 9.56 -2.67
C GLN A 54 2.29 8.16 -2.32
N HIS A 55 3.34 8.14 -1.51
CA HIS A 55 3.96 6.90 -1.07
C HIS A 55 3.22 6.36 0.16
N THR A 56 2.42 5.32 -0.02
CA THR A 56 1.78 4.62 1.10
C THR A 56 2.80 3.68 1.74
N SER A 57 2.98 3.79 3.05
CA SER A 57 3.90 2.94 3.80
C SER A 57 3.46 1.47 3.75
N PRO A 58 4.40 0.50 3.66
CA PRO A 58 4.07 -0.92 3.85
C PRO A 58 3.43 -1.23 5.21
N GLN A 59 3.65 -0.39 6.23
CA GLN A 59 3.03 -0.52 7.55
C GLN A 59 1.50 -0.33 7.50
N PHE A 60 1.01 0.45 6.54
CA PHE A 60 -0.42 0.63 6.33
C PHE A 60 -1.14 -0.69 6.01
N LYS A 61 -0.49 -1.58 5.23
CA LYS A 61 -1.06 -2.91 4.95
C LYS A 61 -1.21 -3.76 6.21
N LYS A 62 -0.39 -3.53 7.24
CA LYS A 62 -0.52 -4.22 8.53
C LYS A 62 -1.74 -3.73 9.30
N LEU A 63 -2.07 -2.43 9.20
CA LEU A 63 -3.31 -1.88 9.78
C LEU A 63 -4.53 -2.55 9.12
N ILE A 64 -4.59 -2.59 7.80
CA ILE A 64 -5.71 -3.24 7.10
C ILE A 64 -5.81 -4.71 7.50
N LYS A 65 -4.69 -5.43 7.45
CA LYS A 65 -4.68 -6.83 7.89
C LYS A 65 -5.14 -7.01 9.35
N ARG A 66 -4.82 -6.08 10.25
CA ARG A 66 -5.30 -6.11 11.63
C ARG A 66 -6.82 -5.99 11.68
N ILE A 67 -7.41 -5.09 10.91
CA ILE A 67 -8.86 -4.91 10.82
C ILE A 67 -9.50 -6.19 10.29
N ASP A 68 -8.98 -6.74 9.19
CA ASP A 68 -9.47 -8.01 8.61
C ASP A 68 -9.39 -9.18 9.64
N ASP A 69 -8.27 -9.27 10.39
CA ASP A 69 -8.08 -10.29 11.43
C ASP A 69 -9.10 -10.13 12.58
N LEU A 70 -9.48 -8.90 12.94
CA LEU A 70 -10.49 -8.61 13.98
C LEU A 70 -11.90 -8.89 13.47
N GLU A 71 -12.24 -8.54 12.23
CA GLU A 71 -13.52 -8.88 11.59
C GLU A 71 -13.72 -10.41 11.51
N ALA A 72 -12.64 -11.14 11.30
CA ALA A 72 -12.70 -12.61 11.25
C ALA A 72 -12.99 -13.28 12.61
N LEU A 73 -12.88 -12.58 13.75
CA LEU A 73 -13.22 -13.13 15.07
C LEU A 73 -14.72 -13.33 15.25
N ASP A 74 -15.54 -12.43 14.71
CA ASP A 74 -17.00 -12.54 14.73
C ASP A 74 -17.58 -12.08 13.39
N PRO A 75 -17.68 -12.98 12.39
CA PRO A 75 -18.23 -12.67 11.07
C PRO A 75 -19.71 -12.26 11.08
N SER A 76 -20.41 -12.45 12.21
CA SER A 76 -21.83 -12.08 12.37
C SER A 76 -22.02 -10.66 12.90
N SER A 77 -20.96 -10.01 13.34
CA SER A 77 -20.96 -8.66 13.91
C SER A 77 -20.12 -7.73 13.03
N ASP A 78 -20.77 -6.73 12.42
CA ASP A 78 -20.04 -5.68 11.72
C ASP A 78 -19.24 -4.84 12.72
N LEU A 79 -17.94 -4.75 12.55
CA LEU A 79 -17.09 -3.90 13.39
C LEU A 79 -17.39 -2.42 13.15
N ALA A 80 -17.74 -1.71 14.21
CA ALA A 80 -17.97 -0.28 14.15
C ALA A 80 -16.62 0.48 14.20
N ILE A 81 -16.29 1.20 13.15
CA ILE A 81 -15.00 1.88 13.00
C ILE A 81 -15.20 3.39 12.96
N SER A 82 -14.48 4.12 13.79
CA SER A 82 -14.38 5.57 13.77
C SER A 82 -13.07 6.04 13.18
N VAL A 83 -13.10 6.93 12.18
CA VAL A 83 -11.90 7.53 11.58
C VAL A 83 -11.90 9.05 11.78
N GLY A 84 -10.93 9.55 12.52
CA GLY A 84 -10.72 10.98 12.75
C GLY A 84 -9.70 11.61 11.83
N GLY A 85 -9.86 12.91 11.53
CA GLY A 85 -8.97 13.64 10.64
C GLY A 85 -9.08 13.17 9.20
N SER A 86 -10.30 13.03 8.70
CA SER A 86 -10.66 12.46 7.39
C SER A 86 -9.87 13.03 6.20
N ASP A 87 -9.48 14.30 6.26
CA ASP A 87 -8.71 14.97 5.19
C ASP A 87 -7.33 14.34 4.96
N ASN A 88 -6.79 13.68 5.96
CA ASN A 88 -5.47 13.03 5.91
C ASN A 88 -5.54 11.49 5.95
N ALA A 89 -6.72 10.92 5.94
CA ALA A 89 -6.92 9.46 6.10
C ALA A 89 -6.74 8.66 4.79
N TRP A 90 -6.60 9.33 3.63
CA TRP A 90 -6.38 8.61 2.37
C TRP A 90 -5.08 7.79 2.40
N PRO A 91 -5.06 6.50 2.01
CA PRO A 91 -6.07 5.76 1.24
C PRO A 91 -7.05 4.88 2.08
N LEU A 92 -7.15 5.09 3.38
CA LEU A 92 -7.98 4.28 4.28
C LEU A 92 -9.43 4.11 3.80
N PRO A 93 -10.15 5.16 3.31
CA PRO A 93 -11.52 5.01 2.81
C PRO A 93 -11.65 4.03 1.64
N TRP A 94 -10.62 3.89 0.81
CA TRP A 94 -10.63 2.94 -0.29
C TRP A 94 -10.55 1.49 0.20
N TYR A 95 -9.72 1.23 1.20
CA TYR A 95 -9.56 -0.12 1.76
C TYR A 95 -10.76 -0.56 2.59
N LEU A 96 -11.40 0.37 3.30
CA LEU A 96 -12.54 0.11 4.17
C LEU A 96 -13.91 0.33 3.49
N ARG A 97 -13.95 0.49 2.17
CA ARG A 97 -15.18 0.79 1.41
C ARG A 97 -16.29 -0.25 1.52
N ASN A 98 -15.97 -1.48 1.90
CA ASN A 98 -16.92 -2.57 2.05
C ASN A 98 -17.47 -2.70 3.49
N ASN A 99 -17.00 -1.89 4.41
CA ASN A 99 -17.51 -1.86 5.78
C ASN A 99 -18.60 -0.77 5.88
N ASP A 100 -19.83 -1.17 6.14
CA ASP A 100 -21.01 -0.29 6.16
C ASP A 100 -21.15 0.45 7.52
N THR A 101 -20.37 0.08 8.53
CA THR A 101 -20.42 0.63 9.88
C THR A 101 -19.27 1.58 10.19
N ILE A 102 -18.64 2.14 9.16
CA ILE A 102 -17.56 3.09 9.29
C ILE A 102 -18.03 4.54 9.27
N GLY A 103 -17.58 5.34 10.23
CA GLY A 103 -17.80 6.79 10.27
C GLY A 103 -16.51 7.57 10.13
N TYR A 104 -16.60 8.74 9.49
CA TYR A 104 -15.49 9.66 9.26
C TYR A 104 -15.76 11.02 9.89
N TRP A 105 -14.85 11.48 10.76
CA TRP A 105 -14.95 12.76 11.48
C TRP A 105 -13.80 13.68 11.09
N GLN A 106 -14.08 14.94 10.83
CA GLN A 106 -13.05 15.93 10.55
C GLN A 106 -12.26 16.27 11.81
N ASN A 107 -12.98 16.44 12.95
CA ASN A 107 -12.35 16.74 14.23
C ASN A 107 -12.03 15.46 15.01
N PRO A 108 -10.75 15.06 15.13
CA PRO A 108 -10.37 13.84 15.83
C PRO A 108 -10.71 13.85 17.34
N SER A 109 -10.87 15.04 17.95
CA SER A 109 -11.19 15.14 19.40
C SER A 109 -12.65 14.86 19.73
N GLU A 110 -13.54 14.87 18.73
CA GLU A 110 -14.98 14.64 18.87
C GLU A 110 -15.43 13.26 18.38
N ILE A 111 -14.45 12.40 18.09
CA ILE A 111 -14.69 11.08 17.55
C ILE A 111 -15.34 10.15 18.60
N PRO A 112 -16.40 9.40 18.25
CA PRO A 112 -16.98 8.42 19.16
C PRO A 112 -16.02 7.23 19.36
N ALA A 113 -15.98 6.75 20.60
CA ALA A 113 -15.25 5.53 20.96
C ALA A 113 -16.07 4.31 20.54
N LEU A 114 -15.84 3.83 19.32
CA LEU A 114 -16.42 2.60 18.76
C LEU A 114 -15.41 1.45 18.91
N ASP A 115 -15.74 0.27 18.38
CA ASP A 115 -14.90 -0.93 18.46
C ASP A 115 -13.45 -0.68 18.01
N ILE A 116 -13.29 0.11 16.95
CA ILE A 116 -11.99 0.57 16.45
C ILE A 116 -12.02 2.08 16.22
N VAL A 117 -11.02 2.78 16.72
CA VAL A 117 -10.86 4.23 16.52
C VAL A 117 -9.51 4.50 15.88
N ILE A 118 -9.52 5.15 14.70
CA ILE A 118 -8.32 5.44 13.92
C ILE A 118 -8.16 6.94 13.74
N GLY A 119 -6.96 7.47 13.93
CA GLY A 119 -6.70 8.89 13.68
C GLY A 119 -5.24 9.27 13.75
N PRO A 120 -4.92 10.54 13.51
CA PRO A 120 -3.54 11.04 13.58
C PRO A 120 -2.99 10.96 15.00
N ILE A 121 -1.71 10.60 15.12
CA ILE A 121 -1.03 10.44 16.41
C ILE A 121 -1.19 11.69 17.31
N GLY A 122 -1.56 11.48 18.56
CA GLY A 122 -1.69 12.53 19.58
C GLY A 122 -2.88 13.48 19.38
N LYS A 123 -3.84 13.14 18.50
CA LYS A 123 -5.03 13.96 18.23
C LYS A 123 -6.33 13.32 18.72
N LEU A 124 -6.31 12.05 19.07
CA LEU A 124 -7.47 11.33 19.56
C LEU A 124 -7.70 11.59 21.04
N PRO A 125 -8.94 11.40 21.58
CA PRO A 125 -9.26 11.60 22.98
C PRO A 125 -8.44 10.70 23.88
N GLN A 126 -7.86 11.26 24.96
CA GLN A 126 -7.09 10.48 25.93
C GLN A 126 -7.95 9.47 26.73
N SER A 127 -9.26 9.67 26.79
CA SER A 127 -10.20 8.73 27.40
C SER A 127 -10.18 7.32 26.79
N LEU A 128 -9.73 7.19 25.55
CA LEU A 128 -9.55 5.89 24.90
C LEU A 128 -8.58 4.97 25.64
N ASN A 129 -7.61 5.50 26.38
CA ASN A 129 -6.68 4.70 27.18
C ASN A 129 -7.37 3.78 28.22
N GLU A 130 -8.57 4.17 28.68
CA GLU A 130 -9.31 3.40 29.69
C GLU A 130 -9.96 2.15 29.08
N THR A 131 -10.41 2.23 27.81
CA THR A 131 -11.24 1.22 27.17
C THR A 131 -10.59 0.52 26.00
N HIS A 132 -9.53 1.09 25.43
CA HIS A 132 -8.89 0.58 24.21
C HIS A 132 -7.39 0.33 24.40
N ILE A 133 -6.81 -0.41 23.47
CA ILE A 133 -5.36 -0.64 23.31
C ILE A 133 -4.91 0.04 22.02
N ALA A 134 -3.81 0.79 22.08
CA ALA A 134 -3.26 1.50 20.93
C ALA A 134 -2.24 0.68 20.16
N GLU A 135 -2.37 0.63 18.84
CA GLU A 135 -1.34 0.25 17.89
C GLU A 135 -0.97 1.47 17.02
N TYR A 136 0.26 1.51 16.53
CA TYR A 136 0.77 2.60 15.70
C TYR A 136 1.16 2.10 14.31
N HIS A 137 0.64 2.75 13.28
CA HIS A 137 0.88 2.36 11.88
C HIS A 137 1.29 3.56 11.04
N GLY A 138 2.41 3.43 10.31
CA GLY A 138 2.79 4.45 9.34
C GLY A 138 1.85 4.43 8.14
N LEU A 139 1.17 5.54 7.86
CA LEU A 139 0.34 5.70 6.67
C LEU A 139 1.20 6.07 5.46
N ARG A 140 2.06 7.05 5.62
CA ARG A 140 2.99 7.58 4.62
C ARG A 140 4.15 8.28 5.33
N GLU A 141 5.10 8.81 4.59
CA GLU A 141 6.20 9.58 5.16
C GLU A 141 5.65 10.72 6.05
N ASN A 142 6.17 10.79 7.28
CA ASN A 142 5.78 11.76 8.32
C ASN A 142 4.31 11.70 8.78
N VAL A 143 3.55 10.67 8.40
CA VAL A 143 2.18 10.48 8.88
C VAL A 143 2.03 9.11 9.54
N VAL A 144 1.81 9.14 10.86
CA VAL A 144 1.53 7.96 11.68
C VAL A 144 0.09 8.03 12.17
N LEU A 145 -0.60 6.91 12.05
CA LEU A 145 -1.94 6.72 12.59
C LEU A 145 -1.86 5.95 13.92
N GLU A 146 -2.68 6.35 14.87
CA GLU A 146 -3.06 5.55 16.03
C GLU A 146 -4.28 4.73 15.64
N CYS A 147 -4.26 3.45 15.93
CA CYS A 147 -5.39 2.54 15.84
C CYS A 147 -5.68 2.05 17.27
N TRP A 148 -6.78 2.49 17.83
CA TRP A 148 -7.26 2.11 19.15
C TRP A 148 -8.31 1.02 19.00
N ILE A 149 -8.05 -0.15 19.57
CA ILE A 149 -8.89 -1.35 19.49
C ILE A 149 -9.49 -1.59 20.86
N GLU A 150 -10.81 -1.77 20.96
CA GLU A 150 -11.49 -2.08 22.20
C GLU A 150 -10.83 -3.27 22.92
N LYS A 151 -10.60 -3.18 24.22
CA LYS A 151 -9.89 -4.20 24.99
C LYS A 151 -10.51 -5.59 24.83
N ARG A 152 -11.84 -5.67 24.81
CA ARG A 152 -12.56 -6.94 24.60
C ARG A 152 -12.17 -7.62 23.29
N LEU A 153 -12.12 -6.85 22.18
CA LEU A 153 -11.70 -7.36 20.86
C LEU A 153 -10.23 -7.72 20.84
N TRP A 154 -9.40 -6.91 21.49
CA TRP A 154 -7.98 -7.19 21.62
C TRP A 154 -7.71 -8.49 22.37
N ASP A 155 -8.38 -8.70 23.51
CA ASP A 155 -8.22 -9.91 24.31
C ASP A 155 -8.67 -11.14 23.53
N ALA A 156 -9.84 -11.09 22.86
CA ALA A 156 -10.31 -12.15 21.99
C ALA A 156 -9.32 -12.46 20.84
N PHE A 157 -8.73 -11.44 20.24
CA PHE A 157 -7.70 -11.62 19.22
C PHE A 157 -6.44 -12.29 19.76
N MET A 158 -6.02 -11.93 20.97
CA MET A 158 -4.83 -12.53 21.60
C MET A 158 -5.03 -13.99 21.99
N GLU A 159 -6.26 -14.42 22.29
CA GLU A 159 -6.60 -15.81 22.59
C GLU A 159 -6.53 -16.72 21.37
N THR A 160 -6.62 -16.16 20.14
CA THR A 160 -6.55 -16.94 18.88
C THR A 160 -5.13 -17.18 18.40
N ARG A 161 -4.11 -16.64 19.08
CA ARG A 161 -2.69 -16.74 18.71
C ARG A 161 -1.92 -17.71 19.57
#